data_0aba40782ddfed6946e9af05fd1c4eeb
#
_entry.id   0aba40782ddfed6946e9af05fd1c4eeb
#
_cell.length_a   1.000
_cell.length_b   1.000
_cell.length_c   1.000
_cell.angle_alpha   90.00
_cell.angle_beta   90.00
_cell.angle_gamma   90.00
#
_symmetry.space_group_name_H-M   'P 1'
#
loop_
_entity.id
_entity.type
_entity.pdbx_description
1 polymer ?
#
loop_
_entity_poly.entity_id
_entity_poly.type
_entity_poly.pdbx_seq_one_letter_code
_entity_poly.pdbx_strand_id
1 'polypeptide(L)'
;MEPKTTLHSRSLRRAGRSPSARVLVLCAATVATALVTAAAAQSKPLRSLQSPQVNQIARAFRPITDKQVALSAVPNGFWGGQYRIATGESVTVYASNSYPVDPALGQRWADFLGTLVHGAEISTVTVLIATPSQIARTCGSDAVACYSAQGAFLYTPGDDPGSDLSAEAVITHEYGHHVAANRSDAPWLALDWGPKRWATAIQVCAKAKSGVLVPGAEDPVQYTENPGEGWAETYRVLNERKAGRAETPWDIVSDAMYPTAADLAAAEQDVTNPWTHGTQTTQTAALTRTTRKRTFTIATPLDGTLKLTLRPSAGMRLGLDVYAGAKRVAHTVSARIVSRGTTVCGTRSYRVRVSALSGRGSVQLAVSKP
;
A
#
# COMPACT_ATOMS: atom_id res chain seq x y z
N MET A 1 -19.58 -61.21 -12.21
CA MET A 1 -20.97 -61.36 -12.63
C MET A 1 -21.41 -60.09 -13.27
N GLU A 2 -21.30 -60.06 -14.58
CA GLU A 2 -22.07 -59.14 -15.45
C GLU A 2 -23.50 -59.74 -15.62
N PRO A 3 -24.49 -58.98 -16.06
CA PRO A 3 -24.59 -58.83 -17.50
C PRO A 3 -24.99 -57.47 -18.04
N LYS A 4 -24.50 -57.27 -19.24
CA LYS A 4 -24.92 -56.48 -20.38
C LYS A 4 -26.39 -56.63 -20.75
N THR A 5 -26.98 -55.58 -21.40
CA THR A 5 -27.89 -55.66 -22.57
C THR A 5 -28.17 -54.24 -23.07
N THR A 6 -27.67 -53.79 -24.16
CA THR A 6 -27.95 -53.89 -25.62
C THR A 6 -29.18 -53.13 -26.12
N LEU A 7 -28.90 -52.06 -26.92
CA LEU A 7 -29.46 -51.59 -28.20
C LEU A 7 -30.96 -51.82 -28.53
N HIS A 8 -31.62 -50.77 -29.04
CA HIS A 8 -32.26 -50.87 -30.37
C HIS A 8 -32.51 -49.50 -31.00
N SER A 9 -31.95 -49.33 -32.18
CA SER A 9 -32.24 -48.39 -33.23
C SER A 9 -33.56 -48.76 -33.97
N ARG A 10 -34.28 -47.77 -34.45
CA ARG A 10 -35.05 -47.90 -35.70
C ARG A 10 -35.30 -46.58 -36.39
N SER A 11 -34.78 -46.48 -37.58
CA SER A 11 -35.09 -45.58 -38.67
C SER A 11 -36.41 -45.95 -39.38
N LEU A 12 -36.98 -44.96 -40.08
CA LEU A 12 -37.74 -45.10 -41.35
C LEU A 12 -38.31 -43.72 -41.68
N ARG A 13 -37.78 -42.96 -42.62
CA ARG A 13 -37.95 -42.98 -44.08
C ARG A 13 -39.34 -42.51 -44.57
N ARG A 14 -39.21 -41.47 -45.48
CA ARG A 14 -39.90 -41.19 -46.75
C ARG A 14 -41.27 -40.47 -46.65
N ALA A 15 -41.46 -39.48 -47.35
CA ALA A 15 -41.62 -39.01 -48.74
C ALA A 15 -42.71 -37.92 -48.68
N GLY A 16 -42.75 -36.86 -49.37
CA GLY A 16 -42.48 -36.52 -50.73
C GLY A 16 -43.48 -35.48 -51.22
N ARG A 17 -43.03 -34.62 -52.13
CA ARG A 17 -43.78 -33.82 -53.08
C ARG A 17 -44.16 -32.35 -52.75
N SER A 18 -43.50 -31.50 -53.50
CA SER A 18 -43.85 -30.13 -53.92
C SER A 18 -45.07 -30.15 -54.90
N PRO A 19 -45.46 -29.06 -55.54
CA PRO A 19 -45.25 -27.65 -55.34
C PRO A 19 -46.56 -26.79 -55.43
N SER A 20 -46.55 -25.57 -54.99
CA SER A 20 -47.41 -24.56 -55.61
C SER A 20 -46.82 -23.19 -55.38
N ALA A 21 -46.53 -22.57 -56.50
CA ALA A 21 -46.16 -21.18 -56.60
C ALA A 21 -47.33 -20.26 -56.21
N ARG A 22 -47.03 -19.18 -55.52
CA ARG A 22 -47.73 -17.92 -55.69
C ARG A 22 -47.03 -16.75 -54.99
N VAL A 23 -46.67 -15.82 -55.83
CA VAL A 23 -46.75 -14.35 -55.67
C VAL A 23 -45.76 -13.68 -54.71
N LEU A 24 -44.81 -13.03 -55.36
CA LEU A 24 -44.04 -11.91 -54.86
C LEU A 24 -44.92 -10.82 -54.24
N VAL A 25 -44.63 -10.41 -53.03
CA VAL A 25 -44.80 -9.02 -52.57
C VAL A 25 -43.48 -8.60 -52.01
N LEU A 26 -42.78 -7.77 -52.78
CA LEU A 26 -41.63 -7.02 -52.31
C LEU A 26 -42.12 -5.98 -51.30
N CYS A 27 -41.90 -6.22 -50.03
CA CYS A 27 -41.76 -5.14 -49.02
C CYS A 27 -40.29 -4.96 -48.74
N ALA A 28 -39.72 -3.93 -49.42
CA ALA A 28 -38.39 -3.45 -49.07
C ALA A 28 -38.47 -2.73 -47.71
N ALA A 29 -38.23 -3.51 -46.63
CA ALA A 29 -37.94 -2.93 -45.33
C ALA A 29 -36.42 -2.63 -45.30
N THR A 30 -36.08 -1.40 -45.58
CA THR A 30 -34.75 -0.86 -45.32
C THR A 30 -34.51 -0.86 -43.82
N VAL A 31 -33.93 -1.92 -43.34
CA VAL A 31 -33.32 -1.94 -42.01
C VAL A 31 -32.02 -1.10 -42.11
N ALA A 32 -32.13 0.15 -41.73
CA ALA A 32 -30.96 0.97 -41.45
C ALA A 32 -30.27 0.38 -40.21
N THR A 33 -29.32 -0.53 -40.44
CA THR A 33 -28.35 -0.91 -39.45
C THR A 33 -27.46 0.26 -39.18
N ALA A 34 -27.82 1.05 -38.17
CA ALA A 34 -26.89 1.99 -37.56
C ALA A 34 -25.72 1.14 -37.03
N LEU A 35 -24.67 1.08 -37.81
CA LEU A 35 -23.33 0.69 -37.30
C LEU A 35 -22.95 1.79 -36.31
N VAL A 36 -23.25 1.55 -35.04
CA VAL A 36 -22.56 2.20 -33.96
C VAL A 36 -21.13 1.66 -34.06
N THR A 37 -20.30 2.32 -34.81
CA THR A 37 -18.86 2.21 -34.66
C THR A 37 -18.59 2.75 -33.28
N ALA A 38 -18.53 1.83 -32.30
CA ALA A 38 -17.80 2.08 -31.09
C ALA A 38 -16.39 2.44 -31.57
N ALA A 39 -16.09 3.72 -31.62
CA ALA A 39 -14.73 4.19 -31.65
C ALA A 39 -14.12 3.58 -30.39
N ALA A 40 -13.41 2.44 -30.57
CA ALA A 40 -12.45 2.02 -29.62
C ALA A 40 -11.56 3.25 -29.43
N ALA A 41 -11.70 3.91 -28.28
CA ALA A 41 -10.73 4.87 -27.85
C ALA A 41 -9.43 4.08 -27.92
N GLN A 42 -8.67 4.31 -28.97
CA GLN A 42 -7.29 3.89 -29.03
C GLN A 42 -6.66 4.63 -27.86
N SER A 43 -6.52 3.93 -26.73
CA SER A 43 -5.59 4.34 -25.71
C SER A 43 -4.30 4.58 -26.50
N LYS A 44 -3.93 5.85 -26.62
CA LYS A 44 -2.61 6.20 -27.13
C LYS A 44 -1.66 5.31 -26.33
N PRO A 45 -0.73 4.57 -26.97
CA PRO A 45 0.27 3.86 -26.21
C PRO A 45 0.85 4.90 -25.27
N LEU A 46 0.73 4.65 -23.97
CA LEU A 46 1.35 5.44 -22.93
C LEU A 46 2.77 5.66 -23.44
N ARG A 47 3.08 6.89 -23.83
CA ARG A 47 4.45 7.27 -24.05
C ARG A 47 5.09 6.97 -22.72
N SER A 48 5.94 5.95 -22.68
CA SER A 48 6.85 5.76 -21.59
C SER A 48 7.35 7.15 -21.21
N LEU A 49 6.92 7.65 -20.06
CA LEU A 49 7.45 8.87 -19.48
C LEU A 49 8.88 8.58 -19.00
N GLN A 50 9.68 7.95 -19.85
CA GLN A 50 11.12 8.05 -19.82
C GLN A 50 11.55 9.46 -20.21
N SER A 51 10.68 10.42 -19.94
CA SER A 51 11.10 11.79 -19.76
C SER A 51 11.99 11.81 -18.52
N PRO A 52 13.19 12.33 -18.62
CA PRO A 52 14.05 12.54 -17.44
C PRO A 52 13.32 13.18 -16.27
N GLN A 53 12.26 13.92 -16.52
CA GLN A 53 11.49 14.69 -15.53
C GLN A 53 10.68 13.84 -14.54
N VAL A 54 10.11 12.72 -14.94
CA VAL A 54 9.27 11.89 -14.03
C VAL A 54 10.14 11.00 -13.12
N ASN A 55 11.26 10.52 -13.62
CA ASN A 55 12.29 9.90 -12.77
C ASN A 55 12.89 10.89 -11.75
N GLN A 56 12.46 12.14 -11.76
CA GLN A 56 13.01 13.22 -10.97
C GLN A 56 12.19 13.57 -9.73
N ILE A 57 10.89 13.30 -9.71
CA ILE A 57 10.05 13.50 -8.50
C ILE A 57 10.65 12.73 -7.33
N ALA A 58 11.30 11.69 -7.66
CA ALA A 58 11.69 10.61 -6.83
C ALA A 58 13.14 10.60 -6.36
N ARG A 59 14.02 11.35 -6.93
CA ARG A 59 15.46 11.27 -6.63
C ARG A 59 15.90 12.10 -5.43
N ALA A 60 15.00 12.77 -4.75
CA ALA A 60 15.40 13.82 -3.85
C ALA A 60 15.09 13.54 -2.39
N PHE A 61 14.97 12.31 -1.96
CA PHE A 61 15.07 12.01 -0.54
C PHE A 61 16.56 11.99 -0.13
N ARG A 62 17.16 13.19 0.03
CA ARG A 62 18.34 13.30 0.87
C ARG A 62 17.86 13.69 2.26
N PRO A 63 18.16 12.89 3.31
CA PRO A 63 17.99 13.38 4.66
C PRO A 63 18.79 14.69 4.75
N ILE A 64 18.10 15.80 5.00
CA ILE A 64 18.77 17.05 5.33
C ILE A 64 19.44 16.78 6.68
N THR A 65 20.75 16.50 6.65
CA THR A 65 21.53 16.10 7.81
C THR A 65 21.84 17.26 8.75
N ASP A 66 21.35 18.46 8.51
CA ASP A 66 21.64 19.61 9.34
C ASP A 66 20.42 20.10 10.11
N LYS A 67 20.55 19.92 11.45
CA LYS A 67 19.84 20.60 12.55
C LYS A 67 18.34 20.84 12.32
N GLN A 68 17.51 20.17 13.12
CA GLN A 68 16.13 20.58 13.36
C GLN A 68 16.03 22.09 13.50
N VAL A 69 15.72 22.78 12.43
CA VAL A 69 15.21 24.12 12.49
C VAL A 69 13.72 23.97 12.62
N ALA A 70 13.21 23.92 13.84
CA ALA A 70 11.83 24.32 14.07
C ALA A 70 11.71 25.71 13.46
N LEU A 71 11.02 25.85 12.33
CA LEU A 71 10.76 27.14 11.71
C LEU A 71 9.81 27.91 12.62
N SER A 72 10.35 28.57 13.64
CA SER A 72 9.63 29.57 14.42
C SER A 72 9.49 30.88 13.66
N ALA A 73 10.11 31.02 12.49
CA ALA A 73 10.09 32.19 11.64
C ALA A 73 9.91 31.77 10.16
N VAL A 74 9.39 32.70 9.36
CA VAL A 74 9.27 32.53 7.90
C VAL A 74 10.67 32.25 7.33
N PRO A 75 10.84 31.17 6.50
CA PRO A 75 12.14 30.89 5.90
C PRO A 75 12.65 32.04 5.05
N ASN A 76 13.96 32.24 5.05
CA ASN A 76 14.57 33.32 4.28
C ASN A 76 14.29 33.11 2.77
N GLY A 77 13.78 34.12 2.10
CA GLY A 77 13.38 34.03 0.69
C GLY A 77 11.98 33.47 0.43
N PHE A 78 11.17 33.34 1.48
CA PHE A 78 9.78 32.94 1.40
C PHE A 78 8.85 33.92 2.12
N TRP A 79 7.58 33.86 1.80
CA TRP A 79 6.48 34.54 2.47
C TRP A 79 5.35 33.55 2.74
N GLY A 80 4.43 33.86 3.65
CA GLY A 80 3.31 33.00 4.02
C GLY A 80 3.22 32.78 5.52
N GLY A 81 2.57 31.69 5.93
CA GLY A 81 2.34 31.38 7.34
C GLY A 81 1.39 30.22 7.53
N GLN A 82 0.62 30.25 8.62
CA GLN A 82 -0.41 29.26 8.91
C GLN A 82 -1.74 29.67 8.28
N TYR A 83 -2.40 28.71 7.66
CA TYR A 83 -3.70 28.85 7.02
C TYR A 83 -4.66 27.83 7.60
N ARG A 84 -5.84 28.31 8.02
CA ARG A 84 -6.87 27.44 8.57
C ARG A 84 -7.67 26.83 7.44
N ILE A 85 -7.86 25.49 7.47
CA ILE A 85 -8.67 24.76 6.52
C ILE A 85 -10.10 24.52 7.05
N ALA A 86 -11.01 24.08 6.17
CA ALA A 86 -12.43 23.94 6.48
C ALA A 86 -12.72 22.94 7.63
N THR A 87 -11.88 21.93 7.80
CA THR A 87 -11.98 20.91 8.86
C THR A 87 -11.51 21.41 10.23
N GLY A 88 -10.90 22.62 10.28
CA GLY A 88 -10.52 23.30 11.49
C GLY A 88 -9.05 23.24 11.84
N GLU A 89 -8.28 22.37 11.20
CA GLU A 89 -6.82 22.28 11.35
C GLU A 89 -6.13 23.50 10.69
N SER A 90 -4.85 23.66 10.98
CA SER A 90 -4.01 24.65 10.33
C SER A 90 -2.87 24.00 9.59
N VAL A 91 -2.62 24.43 8.37
CA VAL A 91 -1.50 24.00 7.53
C VAL A 91 -0.52 25.15 7.39
N THR A 92 0.78 24.89 7.54
CA THR A 92 1.81 25.88 7.32
C THR A 92 2.23 25.86 5.84
N VAL A 93 2.04 26.99 5.14
CA VAL A 93 2.41 27.13 3.73
C VAL A 93 3.25 28.38 3.55
N TYR A 94 4.43 28.22 2.98
CA TYR A 94 5.30 29.32 2.57
C TYR A 94 5.51 29.24 1.06
N ALA A 95 5.46 30.38 0.40
CA ALA A 95 5.76 30.50 -1.03
C ALA A 95 7.05 31.31 -1.24
N SER A 96 7.84 30.92 -2.22
CA SER A 96 9.06 31.64 -2.60
C SER A 96 8.75 33.08 -2.97
N ASN A 97 9.66 33.99 -2.62
CA ASN A 97 9.61 35.42 -3.04
C ASN A 97 9.69 35.57 -4.58
N SER A 98 9.95 34.49 -5.32
CA SER A 98 9.89 34.50 -6.79
C SER A 98 8.45 34.46 -7.30
N TYR A 99 7.47 34.07 -6.46
CA TYR A 99 6.05 34.20 -6.74
C TYR A 99 5.52 35.55 -6.24
N PRO A 100 4.56 36.17 -6.93
CA PRO A 100 3.89 37.35 -6.43
C PRO A 100 3.31 37.09 -5.04
N VAL A 101 3.44 38.10 -4.15
CA VAL A 101 2.82 38.01 -2.82
C VAL A 101 1.31 38.06 -2.97
N ASP A 102 0.68 36.90 -2.80
CA ASP A 102 -0.77 36.73 -2.85
C ASP A 102 -1.21 35.85 -1.68
N PRO A 103 -1.85 36.41 -0.64
CA PRO A 103 -2.35 35.62 0.49
C PRO A 103 -3.28 34.48 0.09
N ALA A 104 -4.00 34.59 -1.04
CA ALA A 104 -4.86 33.55 -1.55
C ALA A 104 -4.06 32.34 -2.04
N LEU A 105 -2.81 32.48 -2.43
CA LEU A 105 -1.97 31.37 -2.87
C LEU A 105 -1.74 30.36 -1.75
N GLY A 106 -1.34 30.85 -0.56
CA GLY A 106 -1.12 29.98 0.59
C GLY A 106 -2.41 29.28 1.07
N GLN A 107 -3.53 30.04 1.12
CA GLN A 107 -4.82 29.48 1.49
C GLN A 107 -5.28 28.43 0.48
N ARG A 108 -5.12 28.64 -0.84
CA ARG A 108 -5.48 27.68 -1.89
C ARG A 108 -4.75 26.33 -1.69
N TRP A 109 -3.45 26.37 -1.42
CA TRP A 109 -2.69 25.14 -1.20
C TRP A 109 -3.04 24.46 0.13
N ALA A 110 -3.29 25.24 1.18
CA ALA A 110 -3.79 24.67 2.43
C ALA A 110 -5.16 23.99 2.24
N ASP A 111 -6.10 24.67 1.57
CA ASP A 111 -7.43 24.14 1.28
C ASP A 111 -7.35 22.88 0.40
N PHE A 112 -6.47 22.88 -0.61
CA PHE A 112 -6.24 21.70 -1.44
C PHE A 112 -5.80 20.50 -0.60
N LEU A 113 -4.80 20.67 0.29
CA LEU A 113 -4.36 19.59 1.19
C LEU A 113 -5.50 19.14 2.11
N GLY A 114 -6.34 20.06 2.56
CA GLY A 114 -7.53 19.76 3.35
C GLY A 114 -8.59 18.93 2.60
N THR A 115 -8.55 18.87 1.27
CA THR A 115 -9.43 17.98 0.47
C THR A 115 -8.91 16.54 0.38
N LEU A 116 -7.64 16.32 0.66
CA LEU A 116 -7.03 14.99 0.64
C LEU A 116 -7.50 14.16 1.84
N VAL A 117 -7.45 12.84 1.71
CA VAL A 117 -7.65 11.95 2.86
C VAL A 117 -6.49 12.14 3.83
N HIS A 118 -6.75 12.67 5.01
CA HIS A 118 -5.71 12.98 6.00
C HIS A 118 -6.13 12.59 7.41
N GLY A 119 -5.17 12.55 8.32
CA GLY A 119 -5.36 12.49 9.77
C GLY A 119 -4.80 13.76 10.43
N ALA A 120 -4.49 13.67 11.71
CA ALA A 120 -3.97 14.80 12.48
C ALA A 120 -2.57 15.28 12.01
N GLU A 121 -1.85 14.47 11.23
CA GLU A 121 -0.54 14.81 10.69
C GLU A 121 -0.56 16.06 9.81
N ILE A 122 -1.70 16.42 9.20
CA ILE A 122 -1.84 17.60 8.35
C ILE A 122 -1.41 18.90 9.07
N SER A 123 -1.60 18.96 10.39
CA SER A 123 -1.19 20.11 11.20
C SER A 123 0.33 20.19 11.44
N THR A 124 1.09 19.19 11.05
CA THR A 124 2.53 19.13 11.29
C THR A 124 3.36 19.34 10.04
N VAL A 125 2.76 19.30 8.86
CA VAL A 125 3.47 19.55 7.60
C VAL A 125 3.75 21.04 7.40
N THR A 126 4.94 21.33 6.88
CA THR A 126 5.29 22.66 6.35
C THR A 126 5.52 22.54 4.85
N VAL A 127 4.65 23.16 4.08
CA VAL A 127 4.73 23.20 2.62
C VAL A 127 5.53 24.42 2.16
N LEU A 128 6.47 24.17 1.28
CA LEU A 128 7.34 25.17 0.68
C LEU A 128 7.09 25.18 -0.84
N ILE A 129 6.28 26.12 -1.29
CA ILE A 129 6.02 26.35 -2.71
C ILE A 129 7.25 27.05 -3.29
N ALA A 130 8.02 26.33 -4.08
CA ALA A 130 9.33 26.75 -4.54
C ALA A 130 9.45 26.68 -6.06
N THR A 131 10.34 27.49 -6.62
CA THR A 131 10.64 27.40 -8.06
C THR A 131 11.43 26.14 -8.37
N PRO A 132 11.40 25.62 -9.61
CA PRO A 132 12.18 24.45 -9.99
C PRO A 132 13.68 24.57 -9.65
N SER A 133 14.25 25.77 -9.79
CA SER A 133 15.65 26.00 -9.43
C SER A 133 15.92 25.95 -7.92
N GLN A 134 14.95 26.30 -7.08
CA GLN A 134 15.06 26.16 -5.63
C GLN A 134 14.91 24.70 -5.20
N ILE A 135 13.96 23.99 -5.81
CA ILE A 135 13.76 22.55 -5.60
C ILE A 135 15.04 21.81 -5.98
N ALA A 136 15.58 22.04 -7.18
CA ALA A 136 16.81 21.40 -7.64
C ALA A 136 18.00 21.63 -6.69
N ARG A 137 18.11 22.80 -6.08
CA ARG A 137 19.17 23.09 -5.10
C ARG A 137 18.99 22.36 -3.77
N THR A 138 17.74 22.15 -3.34
CA THR A 138 17.42 21.56 -2.03
C THR A 138 17.29 20.05 -2.12
N CYS A 139 16.59 19.59 -3.15
CA CYS A 139 16.18 18.22 -3.34
C CYS A 139 17.10 17.40 -4.26
N GLY A 140 17.93 18.06 -5.06
CA GLY A 140 18.79 17.44 -6.08
C GLY A 140 18.47 17.94 -7.48
N SER A 141 19.47 17.95 -8.38
CA SER A 141 19.42 18.59 -9.71
C SER A 141 18.24 18.15 -10.58
N ASP A 142 17.76 16.96 -10.33
CA ASP A 142 16.73 16.30 -11.15
C ASP A 142 15.37 16.20 -10.43
N ALA A 143 15.24 16.72 -9.22
CA ALA A 143 14.01 16.63 -8.44
C ALA A 143 12.94 17.62 -8.92
N VAL A 144 11.71 17.18 -9.00
CA VAL A 144 10.51 18.01 -9.24
C VAL A 144 9.92 18.49 -7.91
N ALA A 145 10.03 17.66 -6.86
CA ALA A 145 9.61 17.93 -5.50
C ALA A 145 10.43 17.07 -4.53
N CYS A 146 10.25 17.23 -3.24
CA CYS A 146 10.71 16.26 -2.25
C CYS A 146 10.04 16.48 -0.89
N TYR A 147 9.99 15.39 -0.11
CA TYR A 147 9.61 15.42 1.29
C TYR A 147 10.81 15.14 2.19
N SER A 148 10.92 15.86 3.30
CA SER A 148 11.89 15.60 4.37
C SER A 148 11.16 15.25 5.66
N ALA A 149 11.32 14.01 6.13
CA ALA A 149 10.76 13.59 7.41
C ALA A 149 11.36 14.33 8.60
N GLN A 150 12.63 14.76 8.48
CA GLN A 150 13.31 15.58 9.47
C GLN A 150 12.84 17.02 9.39
N GLY A 151 11.76 17.35 10.08
CA GLY A 151 11.18 18.68 10.10
C GLY A 151 9.86 18.78 9.35
N ALA A 152 9.41 17.66 8.73
CA ALA A 152 8.15 17.56 8.01
C ALA A 152 8.00 18.63 6.90
N PHE A 153 9.09 18.85 6.14
CA PHE A 153 9.13 19.81 5.04
C PHE A 153 8.75 19.13 3.73
N LEU A 154 7.84 19.76 3.00
CA LEU A 154 7.42 19.36 1.67
C LEU A 154 7.77 20.49 0.69
N TYR A 155 8.74 20.26 -0.19
CA TYR A 155 9.10 21.18 -1.27
C TYR A 155 8.36 20.78 -2.54
N THR A 156 7.58 21.69 -3.12
CA THR A 156 6.76 21.43 -4.29
C THR A 156 6.73 22.64 -5.22
N PRO A 157 6.55 22.45 -6.55
CA PRO A 157 6.34 23.57 -7.46
C PRO A 157 4.98 24.24 -7.21
N GLY A 158 4.88 25.52 -7.51
CA GLY A 158 3.62 26.28 -7.46
C GLY A 158 2.83 26.20 -8.78
N ASP A 159 3.47 25.77 -9.86
CA ASP A 159 2.95 25.65 -11.21
C ASP A 159 3.15 24.23 -11.73
N ASP A 160 2.36 23.81 -12.70
CA ASP A 160 2.45 22.47 -13.28
C ASP A 160 3.84 22.26 -13.91
N PRO A 161 4.59 21.24 -13.47
CA PRO A 161 5.95 21.00 -13.97
C PRO A 161 6.00 20.43 -15.38
N GLY A 162 4.88 19.95 -15.92
CA GLY A 162 4.78 19.39 -17.26
C GLY A 162 3.34 19.27 -17.74
N SER A 163 3.14 18.88 -18.99
CA SER A 163 1.81 18.75 -19.59
C SER A 163 0.97 17.63 -18.99
N ASP A 164 1.61 16.57 -18.49
CA ASP A 164 0.96 15.36 -18.02
C ASP A 164 1.10 15.19 -16.49
N LEU A 165 1.67 16.18 -15.82
CA LEU A 165 1.91 16.19 -14.38
C LEU A 165 1.52 17.56 -13.80
N SER A 166 0.49 17.57 -12.97
CA SER A 166 0.05 18.78 -12.27
C SER A 166 0.80 18.98 -10.95
N ALA A 167 0.93 20.24 -10.52
CA ALA A 167 1.46 20.56 -9.20
C ALA A 167 0.62 19.92 -8.08
N GLU A 168 -0.69 19.76 -8.28
CA GLU A 168 -1.58 19.05 -7.35
C GLU A 168 -1.25 17.56 -7.24
N ALA A 169 -0.93 16.89 -8.35
CA ALA A 169 -0.50 15.49 -8.32
C ALA A 169 0.83 15.34 -7.57
N VAL A 170 1.78 16.25 -7.85
CA VAL A 170 3.10 16.26 -7.20
C VAL A 170 2.97 16.46 -5.69
N ILE A 171 2.24 17.49 -5.25
CA ILE A 171 2.08 17.75 -3.80
C ILE A 171 1.34 16.61 -3.10
N THR A 172 0.40 15.96 -3.80
CA THR A 172 -0.33 14.82 -3.24
C THR A 172 0.60 13.63 -3.02
N HIS A 173 1.51 13.35 -3.97
CA HIS A 173 2.53 12.31 -3.83
C HIS A 173 3.44 12.60 -2.61
N GLU A 174 4.01 13.79 -2.55
CA GLU A 174 4.90 14.18 -1.45
C GLU A 174 4.20 14.19 -0.08
N TYR A 175 2.92 14.57 -0.07
CA TYR A 175 2.12 14.46 1.15
C TYR A 175 1.86 13.00 1.54
N GLY A 176 1.84 12.08 0.61
CA GLY A 176 1.84 10.64 0.87
C GLY A 176 3.03 10.20 1.71
N HIS A 177 4.24 10.71 1.43
CA HIS A 177 5.41 10.47 2.27
C HIS A 177 5.26 11.07 3.67
N HIS A 178 4.66 12.27 3.78
CA HIS A 178 4.35 12.87 5.08
C HIS A 178 3.40 12.00 5.90
N VAL A 179 2.36 11.45 5.27
CA VAL A 179 1.46 10.49 5.90
C VAL A 179 2.26 9.28 6.39
N ALA A 180 3.08 8.65 5.54
CA ALA A 180 3.87 7.48 5.92
C ALA A 180 4.81 7.75 7.09
N ALA A 181 5.48 8.92 7.10
CA ALA A 181 6.37 9.33 8.19
C ALA A 181 5.65 9.42 9.55
N ASN A 182 4.33 9.63 9.53
CA ASN A 182 3.47 9.70 10.71
C ASN A 182 2.70 8.39 10.98
N ARG A 183 3.15 7.28 10.40
CA ARG A 183 2.52 5.95 10.58
C ARG A 183 3.54 4.94 11.10
N SER A 184 3.01 3.87 11.69
CA SER A 184 3.82 2.77 12.19
C SER A 184 3.68 1.55 11.30
N ASP A 185 4.82 0.92 10.97
CA ASP A 185 4.88 -0.37 10.29
C ASP A 185 5.85 -1.34 11.00
N ALA A 186 5.98 -1.28 12.32
CA ALA A 186 6.94 -2.12 13.04
C ALA A 186 6.92 -3.60 12.59
N PRO A 187 8.08 -4.22 12.33
CA PRO A 187 9.43 -3.79 12.71
C PRO A 187 10.14 -2.87 11.70
N TRP A 188 9.47 -2.44 10.65
CA TRP A 188 10.03 -1.61 9.59
C TRP A 188 9.63 -0.13 9.75
N LEU A 189 10.26 0.72 8.99
CA LEU A 189 9.87 2.13 8.86
C LEU A 189 8.76 2.25 7.80
N ALA A 190 7.65 2.89 8.14
CA ALA A 190 6.55 3.04 7.20
C ALA A 190 6.92 3.94 6.00
N LEU A 191 7.90 4.83 6.17
CA LEU A 191 8.41 5.67 5.09
C LEU A 191 9.04 4.83 3.97
N ASP A 192 9.76 3.75 4.33
CA ASP A 192 10.46 2.88 3.38
C ASP A 192 9.59 1.71 2.90
N TRP A 193 8.67 1.24 3.74
CA TRP A 193 7.90 0.01 3.52
C TRP A 193 6.42 0.26 3.23
N GLY A 194 5.96 1.51 3.36
CA GLY A 194 4.55 1.87 3.40
C GLY A 194 3.89 1.55 4.76
N PRO A 195 2.73 2.16 5.06
CA PRO A 195 1.96 1.88 6.26
C PRO A 195 1.42 0.45 6.32
N LYS A 196 1.18 -0.02 7.53
CA LYS A 196 0.98 -1.44 7.91
C LYS A 196 -0.01 -2.23 7.07
N ARG A 197 -1.22 -1.72 6.87
CA ARG A 197 -2.29 -2.45 6.17
C ARG A 197 -2.07 -2.47 4.67
N TRP A 198 -1.70 -1.32 4.13
CA TRP A 198 -1.35 -1.22 2.72
C TRP A 198 -0.14 -2.09 2.39
N ALA A 199 0.93 -2.03 3.17
CA ALA A 199 2.12 -2.84 2.97
C ALA A 199 1.78 -4.35 2.98
N THR A 200 0.86 -4.76 3.87
CA THR A 200 0.37 -6.15 3.90
C THR A 200 -0.46 -6.49 2.67
N ALA A 201 -1.38 -5.62 2.24
CA ALA A 201 -2.26 -5.84 1.10
C ALA A 201 -1.47 -5.95 -0.20
N ILE A 202 -0.55 -5.04 -0.45
CA ILE A 202 0.40 -5.06 -1.59
C ILE A 202 1.42 -6.20 -1.47
N GLN A 203 1.53 -6.85 -0.30
CA GLN A 203 2.48 -7.94 -0.03
C GLN A 203 3.95 -7.49 -0.04
N VAL A 204 4.25 -6.29 0.45
CA VAL A 204 5.60 -5.72 0.46
C VAL A 204 6.62 -6.68 1.09
N CYS A 205 6.31 -7.24 2.26
CA CYS A 205 7.21 -8.18 2.95
C CYS A 205 7.56 -9.42 2.10
N ALA A 206 6.60 -9.99 1.39
CA ALA A 206 6.83 -11.17 0.54
C ALA A 206 7.62 -10.81 -0.72
N LYS A 207 7.29 -9.68 -1.35
CA LYS A 207 7.95 -9.17 -2.56
C LYS A 207 9.37 -8.72 -2.26
N ALA A 208 9.63 -8.07 -1.11
CA ALA A 208 10.97 -7.72 -0.68
C ALA A 208 11.83 -8.96 -0.40
N LYS A 209 11.27 -10.00 0.24
CA LYS A 209 11.97 -11.28 0.43
C LYS A 209 12.35 -11.99 -0.86
N SER A 210 11.60 -11.80 -1.92
CA SER A 210 11.89 -12.37 -3.25
C SER A 210 12.73 -11.47 -4.13
N GLY A 211 13.10 -10.27 -3.66
CA GLY A 211 13.89 -9.29 -4.42
C GLY A 211 13.09 -8.56 -5.52
N VAL A 212 11.76 -8.62 -5.46
CA VAL A 212 10.88 -7.88 -6.39
C VAL A 212 10.74 -6.42 -5.95
N LEU A 213 10.76 -6.14 -4.65
CA LEU A 213 10.75 -4.80 -4.10
C LEU A 213 12.00 -4.56 -3.27
N VAL A 214 12.45 -3.31 -3.23
CA VAL A 214 13.66 -2.88 -2.53
C VAL A 214 13.32 -1.68 -1.62
N PRO A 215 12.86 -1.94 -0.38
CA PRO A 215 12.46 -0.86 0.53
C PRO A 215 13.61 0.12 0.83
N GLY A 216 13.29 1.41 0.74
CA GLY A 216 14.24 2.50 0.98
C GLY A 216 15.30 2.66 -0.11
N ALA A 217 15.07 2.11 -1.32
CA ALA A 217 15.98 2.32 -2.45
C ALA A 217 15.87 3.75 -2.98
N GLU A 218 17.00 4.44 -3.00
CA GLU A 218 17.11 5.83 -3.50
C GLU A 218 17.96 5.91 -4.78
N ASP A 219 18.58 4.80 -5.19
CA ASP A 219 19.37 4.77 -6.39
C ASP A 219 18.50 4.70 -7.65
N PRO A 220 18.95 5.29 -8.78
CA PRO A 220 18.12 5.38 -9.99
C PRO A 220 17.69 4.04 -10.60
N VAL A 221 18.39 2.95 -10.27
CA VAL A 221 18.12 1.63 -10.84
C VAL A 221 16.99 0.91 -10.08
N GLN A 222 17.00 1.01 -8.76
CA GLN A 222 16.08 0.28 -7.88
C GLN A 222 14.94 1.16 -7.34
N TYR A 223 14.94 2.42 -7.70
CA TYR A 223 13.94 3.36 -7.24
C TYR A 223 12.50 2.93 -7.58
N THR A 224 12.29 2.40 -8.79
CA THR A 224 10.98 1.92 -9.25
C THR A 224 10.45 0.77 -8.41
N GLU A 225 11.30 0.05 -7.70
CA GLU A 225 10.97 -1.05 -6.79
C GLU A 225 10.84 -0.61 -5.33
N ASN A 226 10.95 0.70 -5.03
CA ASN A 226 10.82 1.21 -3.66
C ASN A 226 9.36 1.26 -3.21
N PRO A 227 8.94 0.48 -2.19
CA PRO A 227 7.56 0.52 -1.73
C PRO A 227 7.20 1.80 -0.96
N GLY A 228 8.16 2.60 -0.49
CA GLY A 228 7.90 3.94 0.02
C GLY A 228 7.30 4.84 -1.04
N GLU A 229 7.85 4.78 -2.26
CA GLU A 229 7.34 5.49 -3.43
C GLU A 229 6.01 4.89 -3.93
N GLY A 230 5.91 3.56 -3.92
CA GLY A 230 4.67 2.85 -4.23
C GLY A 230 3.51 3.26 -3.31
N TRP A 231 3.80 3.54 -2.05
CA TRP A 231 2.83 4.10 -1.13
C TRP A 231 2.42 5.52 -1.52
N ALA A 232 3.38 6.42 -1.78
CA ALA A 232 3.09 7.80 -2.15
C ALA A 232 2.24 7.87 -3.43
N GLU A 233 2.55 7.05 -4.43
CA GLU A 233 1.75 6.90 -5.64
C GLU A 233 0.36 6.30 -5.37
N THR A 234 0.25 5.28 -4.51
CA THR A 234 -1.05 4.74 -4.10
C THR A 234 -1.90 5.81 -3.40
N TYR A 235 -1.28 6.62 -2.55
CA TYR A 235 -1.95 7.72 -1.86
C TYR A 235 -2.45 8.78 -2.86
N ARG A 236 -1.66 9.12 -3.89
CA ARG A 236 -2.06 10.00 -4.98
C ARG A 236 -3.27 9.45 -5.72
N VAL A 237 -3.21 8.19 -6.19
CA VAL A 237 -4.32 7.51 -6.88
C VAL A 237 -5.59 7.47 -6.02
N LEU A 238 -5.47 7.17 -4.73
CA LEU A 238 -6.59 7.19 -3.79
C LEU A 238 -7.31 8.54 -3.80
N ASN A 239 -6.56 9.63 -3.70
CA ASN A 239 -7.13 10.97 -3.63
C ASN A 239 -7.67 11.46 -4.96
N GLU A 240 -7.03 11.15 -6.08
CA GLU A 240 -7.54 11.45 -7.41
C GLU A 240 -8.88 10.76 -7.67
N ARG A 241 -8.99 9.46 -7.35
CA ARG A 241 -10.26 8.72 -7.48
C ARG A 241 -11.36 9.25 -6.58
N LYS A 242 -11.06 9.58 -5.33
CA LYS A 242 -12.03 10.15 -4.40
C LYS A 242 -12.54 11.52 -4.85
N ALA A 243 -11.68 12.31 -5.46
CA ALA A 243 -12.03 13.60 -6.02
C ALA A 243 -12.70 13.50 -7.41
N GLY A 244 -12.85 12.30 -7.98
CA GLY A 244 -13.37 12.10 -9.35
C GLY A 244 -12.49 12.70 -10.44
N ARG A 245 -11.19 12.86 -10.16
CA ARG A 245 -10.20 13.37 -11.13
C ARG A 245 -9.66 12.25 -11.99
N ALA A 246 -9.16 12.58 -13.18
CA ALA A 246 -8.40 11.65 -13.99
C ALA A 246 -7.12 11.26 -13.23
N GLU A 247 -6.77 9.97 -13.28
CA GLU A 247 -5.53 9.51 -12.68
C GLU A 247 -4.34 10.03 -13.50
N THR A 248 -3.39 10.63 -12.82
CA THR A 248 -2.05 10.88 -13.37
C THR A 248 -1.40 9.53 -13.71
N PRO A 249 -0.66 9.39 -14.81
CA PRO A 249 -0.03 8.12 -15.20
C PRO A 249 0.79 7.49 -14.08
N TRP A 250 0.73 6.15 -14.01
CA TRP A 250 1.49 5.33 -13.04
C TRP A 250 2.84 4.95 -13.65
N ASP A 251 3.80 5.88 -13.64
CA ASP A 251 5.05 5.72 -14.38
C ASP A 251 6.31 5.75 -13.49
N ILE A 252 6.15 6.16 -12.23
CA ILE A 252 7.26 6.38 -11.31
C ILE A 252 7.73 5.07 -10.69
N VAL A 253 6.81 4.15 -10.45
CA VAL A 253 7.05 2.91 -9.72
C VAL A 253 6.53 1.70 -10.49
N SER A 254 7.03 0.53 -10.12
CA SER A 254 6.68 -0.75 -10.73
C SER A 254 5.17 -1.05 -10.65
N ASP A 255 4.60 -1.58 -11.73
CA ASP A 255 3.22 -2.09 -11.80
C ASP A 255 2.93 -3.18 -10.74
N ALA A 256 3.97 -3.78 -10.19
CA ALA A 256 3.82 -4.72 -9.07
C ALA A 256 3.17 -4.08 -7.83
N MET A 257 3.14 -2.75 -7.76
CA MET A 257 2.53 -1.98 -6.66
C MET A 257 1.26 -1.23 -7.08
N TYR A 258 0.82 -1.35 -8.33
CA TYR A 258 -0.41 -0.68 -8.77
C TYR A 258 -1.62 -1.16 -7.94
N PRO A 259 -2.37 -0.24 -7.30
CA PRO A 259 -3.33 -0.61 -6.28
C PRO A 259 -4.64 -1.15 -6.85
N THR A 260 -5.11 -2.25 -6.28
CA THR A 260 -6.49 -2.71 -6.45
C THR A 260 -7.44 -1.90 -5.54
N ALA A 261 -8.75 -2.08 -5.70
CA ALA A 261 -9.74 -1.45 -4.81
C ALA A 261 -9.52 -1.85 -3.33
N ALA A 262 -9.08 -3.08 -3.06
CA ALA A 262 -8.78 -3.55 -1.71
C ALA A 262 -7.52 -2.87 -1.14
N ASP A 263 -6.52 -2.62 -1.97
CA ASP A 263 -5.29 -1.93 -1.57
C ASP A 263 -5.56 -0.45 -1.26
N LEU A 264 -6.42 0.20 -2.07
CA LEU A 264 -6.87 1.57 -1.79
C LEU A 264 -7.68 1.66 -0.49
N ALA A 265 -8.55 0.68 -0.21
CA ALA A 265 -9.28 0.63 1.06
C ALA A 265 -8.33 0.43 2.26
N ALA A 266 -7.29 -0.39 2.10
CA ALA A 266 -6.26 -0.56 3.13
C ALA A 266 -5.44 0.73 3.33
N ALA A 267 -5.12 1.43 2.24
CA ALA A 267 -4.45 2.73 2.29
C ALA A 267 -5.30 3.77 3.03
N GLU A 268 -6.57 3.91 2.68
CA GLU A 268 -7.49 4.82 3.37
C GLU A 268 -7.60 4.50 4.85
N GLN A 269 -7.65 3.21 5.21
CA GLN A 269 -7.66 2.78 6.60
C GLN A 269 -6.38 3.18 7.36
N ASP A 270 -5.21 3.08 6.71
CA ASP A 270 -3.95 3.49 7.34
C ASP A 270 -3.87 5.01 7.55
N VAL A 271 -4.55 5.81 6.72
CA VAL A 271 -4.63 7.25 6.92
C VAL A 271 -5.61 7.61 8.04
N THR A 272 -6.84 7.09 7.96
CA THR A 272 -7.95 7.54 8.83
C THR A 272 -8.03 6.82 10.19
N ASN A 273 -7.49 5.61 10.27
CA ASN A 273 -7.45 4.77 11.47
C ASN A 273 -6.12 4.02 11.55
N PRO A 274 -5.00 4.71 11.81
CA PRO A 274 -3.67 4.13 11.72
C PRO A 274 -3.45 2.97 12.68
N TRP A 275 -2.72 1.96 12.19
CA TRP A 275 -2.23 0.90 13.06
C TRP A 275 -1.15 1.45 14.00
N THR A 276 -1.26 1.18 15.29
CA THR A 276 -0.35 1.71 16.31
C THR A 276 0.50 0.63 16.97
N HIS A 277 -0.07 -0.55 17.19
CA HIS A 277 0.61 -1.65 17.89
C HIS A 277 -0.06 -2.99 17.57
N GLY A 278 0.72 -4.07 17.74
CA GLY A 278 0.22 -5.42 17.63
C GLY A 278 -0.58 -5.88 18.84
N THR A 279 -1.19 -7.04 18.70
CA THR A 279 -1.99 -7.66 19.77
C THR A 279 -1.14 -8.60 20.61
N GLN A 280 -1.43 -8.65 21.91
CA GLN A 280 -0.85 -9.62 22.84
C GLN A 280 -1.95 -10.47 23.47
N THR A 281 -1.75 -11.77 23.48
CA THR A 281 -2.66 -12.74 24.09
C THR A 281 -1.88 -13.78 24.87
N THR A 282 -2.50 -14.36 25.91
CA THR A 282 -1.93 -15.48 26.65
C THR A 282 -2.91 -16.65 26.60
N GLN A 283 -2.42 -17.80 26.18
CA GLN A 283 -3.18 -19.04 26.15
C GLN A 283 -2.58 -20.00 27.20
N THR A 284 -3.43 -20.63 27.98
CA THR A 284 -3.01 -21.56 29.05
C THR A 284 -3.51 -22.97 28.73
N ALA A 285 -2.70 -23.98 28.99
CA ALA A 285 -3.09 -25.37 28.85
C ALA A 285 -2.48 -26.24 29.95
N ALA A 286 -3.23 -27.22 30.43
CA ALA A 286 -2.71 -28.27 31.28
C ALA A 286 -2.11 -29.39 30.43
N LEU A 287 -0.90 -29.81 30.78
CA LEU A 287 -0.25 -31.01 30.25
C LEU A 287 -0.17 -32.05 31.37
N THR A 288 -0.86 -33.18 31.16
CA THR A 288 -1.02 -34.26 32.12
C THR A 288 -0.24 -35.51 31.69
N ARG A 289 -0.35 -36.61 32.42
CA ARG A 289 0.20 -37.90 32.00
C ARG A 289 -0.43 -38.41 30.70
N THR A 290 -1.75 -38.19 30.53
CA THR A 290 -2.52 -38.65 29.38
C THR A 290 -2.54 -37.63 28.24
N THR A 291 -2.56 -36.33 28.55
CA THR A 291 -2.57 -35.25 27.59
C THR A 291 -1.21 -34.54 27.56
N ARG A 292 -0.25 -35.13 26.87
CA ARG A 292 1.16 -34.64 26.83
C ARG A 292 1.39 -33.56 25.77
N LYS A 293 0.41 -33.28 24.90
CA LYS A 293 0.54 -32.32 23.79
C LYS A 293 -0.68 -31.42 23.74
N ARG A 294 -0.47 -30.16 23.43
CA ARG A 294 -1.51 -29.20 23.08
C ARG A 294 -1.11 -28.44 21.83
N THR A 295 -2.12 -28.12 21.02
CA THR A 295 -1.93 -27.36 19.80
C THR A 295 -2.77 -26.09 19.88
N PHE A 296 -2.17 -24.97 19.53
CA PHE A 296 -2.77 -23.65 19.44
C PHE A 296 -2.71 -23.20 17.99
N THR A 297 -3.77 -22.57 17.51
CA THR A 297 -3.81 -21.93 16.19
C THR A 297 -3.66 -20.43 16.38
N ILE A 298 -2.71 -19.83 15.67
CA ILE A 298 -2.38 -18.40 15.76
C ILE A 298 -2.48 -17.82 14.37
N ALA A 299 -3.46 -16.94 14.14
CA ALA A 299 -3.58 -16.17 12.91
C ALA A 299 -2.80 -14.86 13.05
N THR A 300 -2.03 -14.51 12.03
CA THR A 300 -1.35 -13.23 11.85
C THR A 300 -1.99 -12.52 10.66
N PRO A 301 -2.84 -11.51 10.87
CA PRO A 301 -3.56 -10.85 9.77
C PRO A 301 -2.69 -9.87 9.00
N LEU A 302 -1.59 -9.39 9.59
CA LEU A 302 -0.70 -8.36 9.05
C LEU A 302 0.74 -8.83 8.99
N ASP A 303 1.53 -8.17 8.17
CA ASP A 303 2.99 -8.30 8.13
C ASP A 303 3.62 -7.88 9.46
N GLY A 304 4.78 -8.42 9.80
CA GLY A 304 5.52 -7.96 10.98
C GLY A 304 6.18 -9.08 11.76
N THR A 305 6.22 -8.97 13.09
CA THR A 305 6.87 -9.93 13.97
C THR A 305 5.86 -10.74 14.78
N LEU A 306 5.84 -12.05 14.59
CA LEU A 306 5.20 -12.99 15.51
C LEU A 306 6.22 -13.38 16.58
N LYS A 307 5.92 -13.10 17.86
CA LYS A 307 6.73 -13.52 19.02
C LYS A 307 5.93 -14.48 19.89
N LEU A 308 6.51 -15.63 20.18
CA LEU A 308 5.94 -16.67 21.03
C LEU A 308 6.81 -16.80 22.28
N THR A 309 6.22 -16.68 23.46
CA THR A 309 6.91 -16.89 24.72
C THR A 309 6.21 -18.00 25.49
N LEU A 310 6.92 -19.12 25.68
CA LEU A 310 6.45 -20.29 26.39
C LEU A 310 6.98 -20.28 27.83
N ARG A 311 6.08 -20.39 28.81
CA ARG A 311 6.37 -20.44 30.24
C ARG A 311 5.94 -21.79 30.81
N PRO A 312 6.88 -22.70 31.16
CA PRO A 312 6.58 -23.97 31.84
C PRO A 312 6.32 -23.76 33.31
N SER A 313 5.49 -24.62 33.92
CA SER A 313 5.50 -24.79 35.38
C SER A 313 6.83 -25.42 35.83
N ALA A 314 7.17 -25.27 37.11
CA ALA A 314 8.38 -25.84 37.69
C ALA A 314 8.48 -27.37 37.46
N GLY A 315 9.68 -27.86 37.17
CA GLY A 315 9.94 -29.27 36.93
C GLY A 315 9.51 -29.80 35.56
N MET A 316 8.96 -28.95 34.68
CA MET A 316 8.59 -29.35 33.30
C MET A 316 9.73 -29.10 32.32
N ARG A 317 9.91 -30.02 31.38
CA ARG A 317 10.68 -29.81 30.16
C ARG A 317 9.75 -29.88 28.96
N LEU A 318 9.73 -28.84 28.16
CA LEU A 318 8.78 -28.68 27.05
C LEU A 318 9.48 -28.69 25.70
N GLY A 319 8.79 -29.21 24.70
CA GLY A 319 9.08 -29.00 23.29
C GLY A 319 8.05 -27.98 22.71
N LEU A 320 8.55 -27.05 21.94
CA LEU A 320 7.76 -26.09 21.17
C LEU A 320 8.04 -26.32 19.70
N ASP A 321 7.02 -26.70 18.94
CA ASP A 321 7.07 -26.80 17.49
C ASP A 321 6.11 -25.75 16.87
N VAL A 322 6.59 -25.02 15.89
CA VAL A 322 5.77 -24.08 15.11
C VAL A 322 5.67 -24.56 13.67
N TYR A 323 4.47 -24.64 13.16
CA TYR A 323 4.18 -25.07 11.80
C TYR A 323 3.48 -23.99 11.01
N ALA A 324 3.97 -23.74 9.78
CA ALA A 324 3.26 -23.00 8.73
C ALA A 324 2.73 -24.02 7.71
N GLY A 325 1.42 -24.26 7.70
CA GLY A 325 0.85 -25.39 6.98
C GLY A 325 1.39 -26.72 7.50
N ALA A 326 1.94 -27.56 6.62
CA ALA A 326 2.58 -28.83 6.96
C ALA A 326 4.04 -28.67 7.38
N LYS A 327 4.71 -27.56 7.02
CA LYS A 327 6.14 -27.35 7.27
C LYS A 327 6.39 -26.90 8.71
N ARG A 328 7.28 -27.59 9.43
CA ARG A 328 7.79 -27.12 10.71
C ARG A 328 8.83 -26.03 10.47
N VAL A 329 8.51 -24.81 10.94
CA VAL A 329 9.34 -23.59 10.74
C VAL A 329 10.19 -23.26 11.94
N ALA A 330 9.85 -23.79 13.14
CA ALA A 330 10.68 -23.67 14.34
C ALA A 330 10.52 -24.87 15.25
N HIS A 331 11.59 -25.21 15.98
CA HIS A 331 11.61 -26.22 17.05
C HIS A 331 12.50 -25.74 18.20
N THR A 332 12.06 -25.94 19.41
CA THR A 332 12.86 -25.64 20.61
C THR A 332 12.48 -26.59 21.74
N VAL A 333 13.47 -26.99 22.51
CA VAL A 333 13.29 -27.75 23.75
C VAL A 333 13.87 -26.96 24.94
N SER A 334 13.10 -26.81 26.00
CA SER A 334 13.55 -26.08 27.19
C SER A 334 12.81 -26.50 28.47
N ALA A 335 13.50 -26.38 29.60
CA ALA A 335 12.93 -26.42 30.95
C ALA A 335 12.75 -24.99 31.54
N ARG A 336 13.11 -23.96 30.79
CA ARG A 336 13.02 -22.56 31.19
C ARG A 336 12.09 -21.80 30.23
N ILE A 337 11.82 -20.55 30.55
CA ILE A 337 11.07 -19.64 29.64
C ILE A 337 11.83 -19.54 28.32
N VAL A 338 11.10 -19.72 27.24
CA VAL A 338 11.62 -19.61 25.87
C VAL A 338 10.84 -18.56 25.11
N SER A 339 11.56 -17.62 24.48
CA SER A 339 10.97 -16.67 23.54
C SER A 339 11.53 -16.91 22.13
N ARG A 340 10.65 -16.91 21.15
CA ARG A 340 10.98 -17.03 19.72
C ARG A 340 10.22 -15.97 18.93
N GLY A 341 10.94 -15.23 18.12
CA GLY A 341 10.39 -14.28 17.15
C GLY A 341 10.64 -14.76 15.73
N THR A 342 9.73 -14.46 14.83
CA THR A 342 9.88 -14.69 13.40
C THR A 342 9.16 -13.61 12.63
N THR A 343 9.73 -13.19 11.50
CA THR A 343 9.06 -12.30 10.56
C THR A 343 7.97 -13.07 9.83
N VAL A 344 6.78 -12.52 9.80
CA VAL A 344 5.63 -13.03 9.05
C VAL A 344 5.29 -12.06 7.91
N CYS A 345 5.04 -12.60 6.72
CA CYS A 345 4.64 -11.84 5.55
C CYS A 345 3.26 -12.32 5.11
N GLY A 346 2.33 -11.40 4.96
CA GLY A 346 0.95 -11.65 4.60
C GLY A 346 0.15 -12.35 5.69
N THR A 347 -1.14 -12.51 5.43
CA THR A 347 -2.04 -13.26 6.31
C THR A 347 -1.60 -14.71 6.39
N ARG A 348 -1.26 -15.17 7.59
CA ARG A 348 -0.80 -16.53 7.85
C ARG A 348 -1.52 -17.15 9.05
N SER A 349 -1.61 -18.47 9.04
CA SER A 349 -2.05 -19.26 10.20
C SER A 349 -0.92 -20.23 10.60
N TYR A 350 -0.56 -20.18 11.87
CA TYR A 350 0.45 -21.04 12.45
C TYR A 350 -0.19 -22.03 13.41
N ARG A 351 0.25 -23.29 13.35
CA ARG A 351 -0.03 -24.28 14.41
C ARG A 351 1.16 -24.35 15.35
N VAL A 352 0.93 -24.02 16.60
CA VAL A 352 1.94 -24.06 17.66
C VAL A 352 1.65 -25.26 18.54
N ARG A 353 2.50 -26.28 18.47
CA ARG A 353 2.39 -27.50 19.30
C ARG A 353 3.33 -27.41 20.47
N VAL A 354 2.77 -27.50 21.67
CA VAL A 354 3.53 -27.61 22.92
C VAL A 354 3.43 -29.04 23.43
N SER A 355 4.57 -29.65 23.77
CA SER A 355 4.67 -31.04 24.24
C SER A 355 5.41 -31.13 25.56
N ALA A 356 4.90 -31.85 26.56
CA ALA A 356 5.63 -32.19 27.75
C ALA A 356 6.59 -33.37 27.47
N LEU A 357 7.88 -33.10 27.48
CA LEU A 357 8.94 -34.11 27.35
C LEU A 357 9.19 -34.79 28.69
N SER A 358 9.15 -34.00 29.77
CA SER A 358 9.13 -34.50 31.15
C SER A 358 8.29 -33.59 32.05
N GLY A 359 7.87 -34.09 33.19
CA GLY A 359 7.01 -33.37 34.12
C GLY A 359 5.54 -33.27 33.67
N ARG A 360 4.74 -32.60 34.47
CA ARG A 360 3.31 -32.28 34.24
C ARG A 360 2.98 -30.95 34.90
N GLY A 361 1.97 -30.25 34.42
CA GLY A 361 1.55 -28.98 35.01
C GLY A 361 0.92 -28.06 33.96
N SER A 362 0.74 -26.83 34.34
CA SER A 362 0.24 -25.78 33.45
C SER A 362 1.35 -25.19 32.58
N VAL A 363 1.03 -24.83 31.37
CA VAL A 363 1.90 -24.08 30.47
C VAL A 363 1.18 -22.82 30.00
N GLN A 364 1.90 -21.73 29.90
CA GLN A 364 1.42 -20.48 29.35
C GLN A 364 2.16 -20.18 28.06
N LEU A 365 1.41 -19.92 27.00
CA LEU A 365 1.90 -19.45 25.72
C LEU A 365 1.46 -18.00 25.53
N ALA A 366 2.37 -17.06 25.75
CA ALA A 366 2.15 -15.67 25.39
C ALA A 366 2.48 -15.47 23.92
N VAL A 367 1.57 -14.82 23.21
CA VAL A 367 1.63 -14.54 21.78
C VAL A 367 1.58 -13.04 21.60
N SER A 368 2.61 -12.47 20.94
CA SER A 368 2.59 -11.10 20.43
C SER A 368 2.64 -11.17 18.90
N LYS A 369 1.70 -10.49 18.24
CA LYS A 369 1.56 -10.51 16.78
C LYS A 369 1.14 -9.14 16.24
N PRO A 370 1.46 -8.81 14.96
CA PRO A 370 1.05 -7.58 14.34
C PRO A 370 -0.47 -7.48 14.20
#